data_511652b33b9d2662826eff96ed500f73
#
_entry.id   511652b33b9d2662826eff96ed500f73
#
_cell.length_a   1.000
_cell.length_b   1.000
_cell.length_c   1.000
_cell.angle_alpha   90.00
_cell.angle_beta   90.00
_cell.angle_gamma   90.00
#
_symmetry.space_group_name_H-M   'P 1'
#
loop_
_entity.id
_entity.type
_entity.pdbx_description
1 polymer ?
#
loop_
_entity_poly.entity_id
_entity_poly.type
_entity_poly.pdbx_seq_one_letter_code
_entity_poly.pdbx_strand_id
1 'polypeptide(L)'
;MAEQNNIGKGLLNALLILSFVSLLGIIGVGVFTYLLWASKAQPKETKVIEQKPEPGKIYDMGTFVVNLADEEVSRYVRAQIELEYSKINIELDNEVKERDPQIKDLINTLLNDRKSAELSTSEGKERFRRELQLKINQILKYGAITNIYLTQFAIQ
;
A
#
# COMPACT_ATOMS: atom_id res chain seq x y z
N MET A 1 -60.76 -57.50 30.85
CA MET A 1 -59.64 -56.71 31.47
C MET A 1 -58.32 -56.78 30.72
N ALA A 2 -58.15 -57.48 29.59
CA ALA A 2 -56.88 -57.60 28.83
C ALA A 2 -56.76 -56.56 27.70
N GLU A 3 -57.83 -55.95 27.23
CA GLU A 3 -57.78 -55.03 26.06
C GLU A 3 -57.33 -53.58 26.41
N GLN A 4 -57.63 -53.15 27.63
CA GLN A 4 -57.23 -51.82 28.10
C GLN A 4 -55.71 -51.65 28.32
N ASN A 5 -55.00 -52.77 28.54
CA ASN A 5 -53.54 -52.74 28.80
C ASN A 5 -52.70 -52.63 27.49
N ASN A 6 -53.34 -52.97 26.36
CA ASN A 6 -52.60 -52.92 25.05
C ASN A 6 -52.68 -51.56 24.40
N ILE A 7 -53.78 -50.83 24.64
CA ILE A 7 -53.91 -49.42 24.14
C ILE A 7 -52.92 -48.48 24.85
N GLY A 8 -52.75 -48.67 26.16
CA GLY A 8 -51.82 -47.86 26.95
C GLY A 8 -50.38 -48.09 26.55
N LYS A 9 -49.99 -49.31 26.23
CA LYS A 9 -48.61 -49.62 25.75
C LYS A 9 -48.36 -49.06 24.34
N GLY A 10 -49.38 -49.11 23.46
CA GLY A 10 -49.28 -48.51 22.13
C GLY A 10 -49.11 -46.98 22.17
N LEU A 11 -49.89 -46.35 23.07
CA LEU A 11 -49.80 -44.89 23.25
C LEU A 11 -48.47 -44.46 23.86
N LEU A 12 -47.93 -45.21 24.82
CA LEU A 12 -46.65 -44.94 25.43
C LEU A 12 -45.50 -45.10 24.42
N ASN A 13 -45.51 -46.13 23.60
CA ASN A 13 -44.55 -46.35 22.55
C ASN A 13 -44.59 -45.25 21.46
N ALA A 14 -45.83 -44.83 21.10
CA ALA A 14 -45.98 -43.72 20.15
C ALA A 14 -45.42 -42.38 20.69
N LEU A 15 -45.62 -42.07 21.96
CA LEU A 15 -45.07 -40.91 22.64
C LEU A 15 -43.53 -40.96 22.73
N LEU A 16 -42.97 -42.13 23.02
CA LEU A 16 -41.53 -42.34 23.06
C LEU A 16 -40.88 -42.14 21.66
N ILE A 17 -41.53 -42.68 20.63
CA ILE A 17 -41.04 -42.49 19.24
C ILE A 17 -41.12 -41.00 18.85
N LEU A 18 -42.21 -40.32 19.18
CA LEU A 18 -42.36 -38.89 18.89
C LEU A 18 -41.32 -38.04 19.62
N SER A 19 -41.02 -38.36 20.89
CA SER A 19 -39.95 -37.65 21.65
C SER A 19 -38.57 -37.89 21.06
N PHE A 20 -38.31 -39.09 20.58
CA PHE A 20 -37.01 -39.43 19.95
C PHE A 20 -36.84 -38.70 18.62
N VAL A 21 -37.90 -38.61 17.80
CA VAL A 21 -37.85 -37.87 16.54
C VAL A 21 -37.65 -36.37 16.77
N SER A 22 -38.30 -35.79 17.80
CA SER A 22 -38.13 -34.39 18.14
C SER A 22 -36.72 -34.09 18.64
N LEU A 23 -36.10 -34.97 19.42
CA LEU A 23 -34.75 -34.84 19.92
C LEU A 23 -33.71 -34.85 18.76
N LEU A 24 -33.89 -35.78 17.81
CA LEU A 24 -33.06 -35.86 16.61
C LEU A 24 -33.17 -34.59 15.74
N GLY A 25 -34.38 -34.03 15.64
CA GLY A 25 -34.61 -32.76 14.93
C GLY A 25 -33.85 -31.59 15.54
N ILE A 26 -33.86 -31.47 16.86
CA ILE A 26 -33.16 -30.41 17.60
C ILE A 26 -31.64 -30.55 17.42
N ILE A 27 -31.09 -31.77 17.50
CA ILE A 27 -29.67 -32.03 17.28
C ILE A 27 -29.27 -31.68 15.84
N GLY A 28 -30.08 -32.08 14.86
CA GLY A 28 -29.83 -31.77 13.45
C GLY A 28 -29.78 -30.27 13.15
N VAL A 29 -30.73 -29.51 13.72
CA VAL A 29 -30.73 -28.03 13.58
C VAL A 29 -29.52 -27.42 14.30
N GLY A 30 -29.18 -27.92 15.47
CA GLY A 30 -27.99 -27.41 16.22
C GLY A 30 -26.70 -27.64 15.46
N VAL A 31 -26.50 -28.84 14.90
CA VAL A 31 -25.29 -29.14 14.08
C VAL A 31 -25.30 -28.31 12.81
N PHE A 32 -26.42 -28.15 12.15
CA PHE A 32 -26.51 -27.35 10.91
C PHE A 32 -26.20 -25.87 11.16
N THR A 33 -26.75 -25.29 12.23
CA THR A 33 -26.45 -23.90 12.60
C THR A 33 -24.99 -23.73 13.03
N TYR A 34 -24.42 -24.72 13.72
CA TYR A 34 -22.99 -24.70 14.07
C TYR A 34 -22.11 -24.75 12.84
N LEU A 35 -22.41 -25.61 11.86
CA LEU A 35 -21.65 -25.70 10.61
C LEU A 35 -21.74 -24.39 9.78
N LEU A 36 -22.93 -23.77 9.74
CA LEU A 36 -23.08 -22.47 9.07
C LEU A 36 -22.31 -21.36 9.77
N TRP A 37 -22.28 -21.38 11.10
CA TRP A 37 -21.51 -20.42 11.87
C TRP A 37 -20.01 -20.68 11.73
N ALA A 38 -19.57 -21.91 11.82
CA ALA A 38 -18.16 -22.29 11.65
C ALA A 38 -17.63 -21.98 10.24
N SER A 39 -18.47 -22.12 9.20
CA SER A 39 -18.09 -21.74 7.83
C SER A 39 -17.96 -20.24 7.63
N LYS A 40 -18.66 -19.43 8.43
CA LYS A 40 -18.53 -17.96 8.43
C LYS A 40 -17.42 -17.45 9.35
N ALA A 41 -17.00 -18.26 10.33
CA ALA A 41 -16.00 -17.90 11.32
C ALA A 41 -14.57 -18.24 10.92
N GLN A 42 -14.33 -18.74 9.71
CA GLN A 42 -13.00 -18.74 9.17
C GLN A 42 -12.67 -17.30 8.72
N PRO A 43 -11.87 -16.54 9.49
CA PRO A 43 -11.25 -15.39 8.91
C PRO A 43 -10.44 -15.93 7.72
N LYS A 44 -10.83 -15.57 6.50
CA LYS A 44 -9.88 -15.66 5.39
C LYS A 44 -8.66 -14.86 5.87
N GLU A 45 -7.65 -15.55 6.34
CA GLU A 45 -6.31 -14.99 6.31
C GLU A 45 -6.06 -14.67 4.84
N THR A 46 -6.49 -13.48 4.45
CA THR A 46 -5.88 -12.82 3.33
C THR A 46 -4.43 -12.69 3.78
N LYS A 47 -3.59 -13.65 3.42
CA LYS A 47 -2.16 -13.40 3.32
C LYS A 47 -2.11 -12.16 2.44
N VAL A 48 -2.00 -11.00 3.09
CA VAL A 48 -1.43 -9.83 2.47
C VAL A 48 -0.04 -10.33 2.15
N ILE A 49 0.11 -10.88 0.94
CA ILE A 49 1.40 -10.99 0.31
C ILE A 49 1.76 -9.51 0.22
N GLU A 50 2.58 -9.06 1.17
CA GLU A 50 3.30 -7.81 1.07
C GLU A 50 4.13 -7.98 -0.20
N GLN A 51 3.49 -7.65 -1.33
CA GLN A 51 4.18 -7.61 -2.61
C GLN A 51 5.21 -6.51 -2.39
N LYS A 52 6.41 -6.94 -2.02
CA LYS A 52 7.58 -6.06 -2.07
C LYS A 52 7.49 -5.38 -3.43
N PRO A 53 7.32 -4.07 -3.47
CA PRO A 53 7.13 -3.38 -4.74
C PRO A 53 8.28 -3.78 -5.65
N GLU A 54 7.99 -4.26 -6.85
CA GLU A 54 9.03 -4.54 -7.83
C GLU A 54 9.83 -3.26 -8.04
N PRO A 55 11.17 -3.35 -8.04
CA PRO A 55 12.00 -2.17 -8.25
C PRO A 55 11.60 -1.49 -9.57
N GLY A 56 11.35 -0.20 -9.49
CA GLY A 56 11.01 0.63 -10.62
C GLY A 56 12.17 0.78 -11.61
N LYS A 57 11.93 1.52 -12.68
CA LYS A 57 12.98 2.00 -13.57
C LYS A 57 13.63 3.21 -12.95
N ILE A 58 14.96 3.24 -12.93
CA ILE A 58 15.75 4.38 -12.50
C ILE A 58 16.15 5.20 -13.74
N TYR A 59 15.88 6.49 -13.67
CA TYR A 59 16.30 7.46 -14.67
C TYR A 59 17.26 8.46 -14.03
N ASP A 60 18.50 8.51 -14.54
CA ASP A 60 19.53 9.42 -14.05
C ASP A 60 19.35 10.82 -14.66
N MET A 61 19.05 11.80 -13.81
CA MET A 61 18.95 13.21 -14.20
C MET A 61 20.32 13.88 -14.29
N GLY A 62 21.39 13.21 -13.83
CA GLY A 62 22.75 13.72 -13.79
C GLY A 62 23.10 14.47 -12.51
N THR A 63 24.24 15.15 -12.56
CA THR A 63 24.79 15.90 -11.43
C THR A 63 24.40 17.37 -11.54
N PHE A 64 23.87 17.90 -10.45
CA PHE A 64 23.53 19.31 -10.28
C PHE A 64 24.58 20.00 -9.39
N VAL A 65 25.06 21.17 -9.79
CA VAL A 65 25.89 22.05 -8.97
C VAL A 65 25.19 23.40 -8.93
N VAL A 66 24.63 23.75 -7.80
CA VAL A 66 23.74 24.90 -7.66
C VAL A 66 24.12 25.73 -6.44
N ASN A 67 24.16 27.05 -6.60
CA ASN A 67 24.32 27.96 -5.47
C ASN A 67 23.07 27.96 -4.62
N LEU A 68 23.26 27.92 -3.30
CA LEU A 68 22.16 27.93 -2.31
C LEU A 68 21.83 29.39 -1.91
N ALA A 69 20.64 29.56 -1.33
CA ALA A 69 20.12 30.85 -0.89
C ALA A 69 20.69 31.33 0.46
N ASP A 70 21.96 31.00 0.75
CA ASP A 70 22.66 31.50 1.94
C ASP A 70 23.07 32.95 1.74
N GLU A 71 22.81 33.82 2.72
CA GLU A 71 22.97 35.27 2.62
C GLU A 71 24.41 35.71 3.01
N GLU A 72 25.00 35.06 4.02
CA GLU A 72 26.28 35.49 4.59
C GLU A 72 27.48 34.91 3.85
N VAL A 73 27.42 33.67 3.42
CA VAL A 73 28.48 32.92 2.75
C VAL A 73 27.88 32.19 1.55
N SER A 74 28.41 32.49 0.36
CA SER A 74 28.02 31.76 -0.85
C SER A 74 28.37 30.27 -0.69
N ARG A 75 27.38 29.42 -0.70
CA ARG A 75 27.52 27.97 -0.64
C ARG A 75 26.86 27.33 -1.85
N TYR A 76 27.40 26.21 -2.27
CA TYR A 76 26.80 25.44 -3.34
C TYR A 76 26.57 23.97 -2.92
N VAL A 77 25.57 23.39 -3.47
CA VAL A 77 25.28 21.96 -3.35
C VAL A 77 25.72 21.26 -4.62
N ARG A 78 26.36 20.10 -4.46
CA ARG A 78 26.55 19.12 -5.52
C ARG A 78 25.71 17.88 -5.19
N ALA A 79 24.81 17.52 -6.08
CA ALA A 79 23.94 16.36 -5.92
C ALA A 79 23.76 15.64 -7.24
N GLN A 80 23.84 14.32 -7.23
CA GLN A 80 23.33 13.49 -8.31
C GLN A 80 21.90 13.09 -7.96
N ILE A 81 20.98 13.23 -8.91
CA ILE A 81 19.55 13.01 -8.71
C ILE A 81 19.06 11.93 -9.67
N GLU A 82 18.38 10.94 -9.11
CA GLU A 82 17.82 9.84 -9.86
C GLU A 82 16.33 9.72 -9.55
N LEU A 83 15.53 9.49 -10.59
CA LEU A 83 14.08 9.34 -10.49
C LEU A 83 13.70 7.88 -10.65
N GLU A 84 12.84 7.37 -9.77
CA GLU A 84 12.26 6.04 -9.89
C GLU A 84 10.79 6.12 -10.30
N TYR A 85 10.39 5.30 -11.26
CA TYR A 85 9.01 5.18 -11.72
C TYR A 85 8.72 3.79 -12.27
N SER A 86 7.46 3.48 -12.56
CA SER A 86 7.07 2.16 -13.06
C SER A 86 7.74 1.83 -14.39
N LYS A 87 8.50 0.73 -14.43
CA LYS A 87 9.15 0.23 -15.65
C LYS A 87 8.19 -0.28 -16.72
N ILE A 88 6.95 -0.58 -16.34
CA ILE A 88 5.93 -1.14 -17.25
C ILE A 88 5.25 -0.03 -18.06
N ASN A 89 5.33 1.23 -17.61
CA ASN A 89 4.67 2.36 -18.25
C ASN A 89 5.59 3.02 -19.28
N ILE A 90 5.47 2.60 -20.53
CA ILE A 90 6.28 3.10 -21.65
C ILE A 90 5.95 4.58 -21.96
N GLU A 91 4.70 5.00 -21.79
CA GLU A 91 4.27 6.36 -22.07
C GLU A 91 4.89 7.34 -21.07
N LEU A 92 4.93 6.94 -19.79
CA LEU A 92 5.63 7.72 -18.75
C LEU A 92 7.14 7.78 -19.01
N ASP A 93 7.76 6.68 -19.44
CA ASP A 93 9.20 6.66 -19.78
C ASP A 93 9.55 7.65 -20.89
N ASN A 94 8.71 7.70 -21.92
CA ASN A 94 8.89 8.65 -23.01
C ASN A 94 8.65 10.10 -22.52
N GLU A 95 7.60 10.33 -21.74
CA GLU A 95 7.29 11.65 -21.21
C GLU A 95 8.41 12.19 -20.32
N VAL A 96 9.00 11.36 -19.44
CA VAL A 96 10.13 11.78 -18.59
C VAL A 96 11.31 12.21 -19.42
N LYS A 97 11.62 11.49 -20.51
CA LYS A 97 12.71 11.86 -21.43
C LYS A 97 12.42 13.14 -22.20
N GLU A 98 11.21 13.32 -22.70
CA GLU A 98 10.82 14.52 -23.43
C GLU A 98 10.83 15.76 -22.51
N ARG A 99 10.46 15.59 -21.24
CA ARG A 99 10.43 16.66 -20.23
C ARG A 99 11.73 16.81 -19.45
N ASP A 100 12.79 16.07 -19.81
CA ASP A 100 14.09 16.14 -19.13
C ASP A 100 14.58 17.59 -18.90
N PRO A 101 14.56 18.52 -19.88
CA PRO A 101 14.95 19.89 -19.65
C PRO A 101 14.05 20.61 -18.64
N GLN A 102 12.75 20.38 -18.68
CA GLN A 102 11.79 21.00 -17.77
C GLN A 102 11.96 20.49 -16.33
N ILE A 103 12.23 19.19 -16.17
CA ILE A 103 12.47 18.59 -14.86
C ILE A 103 13.80 19.12 -14.30
N LYS A 104 14.86 19.23 -15.11
CA LYS A 104 16.14 19.78 -14.71
C LYS A 104 16.04 21.24 -14.25
N ASP A 105 15.28 22.06 -14.97
CA ASP A 105 15.03 23.46 -14.58
C ASP A 105 14.30 23.54 -13.24
N LEU A 106 13.28 22.68 -13.03
CA LEU A 106 12.57 22.58 -11.77
C LEU A 106 13.50 22.18 -10.60
N ILE A 107 14.39 21.21 -10.82
CA ILE A 107 15.38 20.78 -9.82
C ILE A 107 16.30 21.93 -9.46
N ASN A 108 16.87 22.64 -10.47
CA ASN A 108 17.75 23.77 -10.25
C ASN A 108 17.06 24.88 -9.45
N THR A 109 15.83 25.24 -9.83
CA THR A 109 15.04 26.26 -9.13
C THR A 109 14.83 25.89 -7.67
N LEU A 110 14.36 24.67 -7.41
CA LEU A 110 14.10 24.21 -6.04
C LEU A 110 15.36 24.10 -5.18
N LEU A 111 16.51 23.75 -5.75
CA LEU A 111 17.79 23.74 -5.03
C LEU A 111 18.27 25.16 -4.73
N ASN A 112 18.17 26.07 -5.70
CA ASN A 112 18.58 27.46 -5.56
C ASN A 112 17.79 28.22 -4.47
N ASP A 113 16.53 27.83 -4.24
CA ASP A 113 15.65 28.41 -3.21
C ASP A 113 15.95 27.88 -1.79
N ARG A 114 16.90 26.95 -1.62
CA ARG A 114 17.20 26.31 -0.32
C ARG A 114 18.43 26.91 0.35
N LYS A 115 18.36 27.01 1.68
CA LYS A 115 19.52 27.32 2.50
C LYS A 115 20.30 26.04 2.86
N SER A 116 21.61 26.14 2.97
CA SER A 116 22.47 25.01 3.32
C SER A 116 22.08 24.35 4.65
N ALA A 117 21.64 25.13 5.62
CA ALA A 117 21.17 24.63 6.91
C ALA A 117 19.98 23.66 6.78
N GLU A 118 19.07 23.91 5.83
CA GLU A 118 17.93 23.03 5.57
C GLU A 118 18.38 21.69 5.00
N LEU A 119 19.23 21.72 3.98
CA LEU A 119 19.70 20.53 3.27
C LEU A 119 20.76 19.73 4.02
N SER A 120 21.31 20.27 5.11
CA SER A 120 22.30 19.57 5.95
C SER A 120 21.65 18.52 6.86
N THR A 121 20.34 18.60 7.11
CA THR A 121 19.58 17.66 7.97
C THR A 121 18.91 16.55 7.16
N SER A 122 18.72 15.39 7.77
CA SER A 122 17.98 14.28 7.15
C SER A 122 16.54 14.68 6.85
N GLU A 123 15.88 15.36 7.78
CA GLU A 123 14.50 15.85 7.63
C GLU A 123 14.38 16.87 6.48
N GLY A 124 15.37 17.75 6.35
CA GLY A 124 15.41 18.74 5.27
C GLY A 124 15.55 18.08 3.89
N LYS A 125 16.44 17.09 3.77
CA LYS A 125 16.57 16.29 2.54
C LYS A 125 15.28 15.56 2.21
N GLU A 126 14.59 14.98 3.21
CA GLU A 126 13.32 14.31 2.99
C GLU A 126 12.20 15.27 2.58
N ARG A 127 12.15 16.48 3.15
CA ARG A 127 11.22 17.53 2.70
C ARG A 127 11.49 17.93 1.25
N PHE A 128 12.76 18.13 0.89
CA PHE A 128 13.17 18.45 -0.47
C PHE A 128 12.76 17.35 -1.46
N ARG A 129 13.03 16.06 -1.16
CA ARG A 129 12.61 14.94 -2.02
C ARG A 129 11.09 14.91 -2.25
N ARG A 130 10.31 15.05 -1.18
CA ARG A 130 8.84 15.05 -1.28
C ARG A 130 8.33 16.21 -2.10
N GLU A 131 8.86 17.39 -1.90
CA GLU A 131 8.45 18.58 -2.66
C GLU A 131 8.82 18.44 -4.13
N LEU A 132 10.04 18.01 -4.43
CA LEU A 132 10.48 17.76 -5.80
C LEU A 132 9.61 16.71 -6.48
N GLN A 133 9.31 15.62 -5.81
CA GLN A 133 8.41 14.57 -6.31
C GLN A 133 7.02 15.12 -6.63
N LEU A 134 6.44 15.90 -5.73
CA LEU A 134 5.13 16.53 -5.94
C LEU A 134 5.15 17.46 -7.16
N LYS A 135 6.18 18.29 -7.29
CA LYS A 135 6.31 19.24 -8.40
C LYS A 135 6.51 18.54 -9.74
N ILE A 136 7.33 17.50 -9.79
CA ILE A 136 7.52 16.70 -11.01
C ILE A 136 6.19 16.01 -11.38
N ASN A 137 5.51 15.41 -10.41
CA ASN A 137 4.24 14.71 -10.66
C ASN A 137 3.10 15.65 -11.14
N GLN A 138 3.17 16.94 -10.82
CA GLN A 138 2.22 17.94 -11.33
C GLN A 138 2.36 18.21 -12.84
N ILE A 139 3.54 18.02 -13.39
CA ILE A 139 3.79 18.24 -14.82
C ILE A 139 3.65 16.96 -15.66
N LEU A 140 3.69 15.78 -15.05
CA LEU A 140 3.53 14.50 -15.73
C LEU A 140 2.04 14.18 -15.96
N LYS A 141 1.74 13.53 -17.09
CA LYS A 141 0.37 13.16 -17.50
C LYS A 141 0.12 11.67 -17.48
N TYR A 142 1.14 10.87 -17.82
CA TYR A 142 0.99 9.44 -18.05
C TYR A 142 1.35 8.57 -16.85
N GLY A 143 1.68 9.18 -15.72
CA GLY A 143 1.97 8.47 -14.48
C GLY A 143 2.64 9.36 -13.45
N ALA A 144 3.37 8.74 -12.53
CA ALA A 144 4.02 9.44 -11.44
C ALA A 144 5.41 8.86 -11.14
N ILE A 145 6.31 9.74 -10.69
CA ILE A 145 7.56 9.36 -10.05
C ILE A 145 7.22 8.77 -8.68
N THR A 146 7.71 7.57 -8.41
CA THR A 146 7.46 6.83 -7.17
C THR A 146 8.46 7.16 -6.09
N ASN A 147 9.72 7.46 -6.49
CA ASN A 147 10.77 7.82 -5.55
C ASN A 147 11.82 8.74 -6.19
N ILE A 148 12.58 9.46 -5.36
CA ILE A 148 13.72 10.28 -5.77
C ILE A 148 14.92 9.93 -4.90
N TYR A 149 16.04 9.63 -5.54
CA TYR A 149 17.30 9.36 -4.87
C TYR A 149 18.24 10.54 -5.03
N LEU A 150 18.82 10.96 -3.91
CA LEU A 150 19.90 11.96 -3.85
C LEU A 150 21.18 11.19 -3.57
N THR A 151 21.94 10.94 -4.62
CA THR A 151 23.27 10.30 -4.53
C THR A 151 24.36 11.35 -4.61
N GLN A 152 25.56 11.06 -4.09
CA GLN A 152 26.71 11.99 -4.09
C GLN A 152 26.35 13.41 -3.60
N PHE A 153 25.59 13.51 -2.52
CA PHE A 153 25.13 14.79 -1.98
C PHE A 153 26.19 15.43 -1.09
N ALA A 154 26.70 16.60 -1.49
CA ALA A 154 27.68 17.37 -0.74
C ALA A 154 27.36 18.87 -0.80
N ILE A 155 27.55 19.59 0.31
CA ILE A 155 27.44 21.04 0.43
C ILE A 155 28.84 21.58 0.70
N GLN A 156 29.24 22.59 -0.04
CA GLN A 156 30.53 23.24 0.08
C GLN A 156 30.37 24.76 0.11
#